data_248c90d92a54c332af572fd4ea03eaa3
#
_entry.id   248c90d92a54c332af572fd4ea03eaa3
#
_cell.length_a   1.000
_cell.length_b   1.000
_cell.length_c   1.000
_cell.angle_alpha   90.00
_cell.angle_beta   90.00
_cell.angle_gamma   90.00
#
_symmetry.space_group_name_H-M   'P 1'
#
loop_
_entity.id
_entity.type
_entity.pdbx_description
1 polymer ?
#
loop_
_entity_poly.entity_id
_entity_poly.type
_entity_poly.pdbx_seq_one_letter_code
_entity_poly.pdbx_strand_id
1 'polypeptide(L)'
;MTAHTRPRALAAMDTTLDDFTERLFGHLPRADQRRWARVYLQGLLTTPGKKSVRRLAASVTASPTASQSLQQFINASPWDWDPARRELLRWVEERHPVHAWTIGQAVFPKRGEHSVGVHRRFDPAAGRAVNCQFGFGLFLSLGGMSVPVDWRLLLPEPWAADPVLRGRARISPDVAHRTPEALVLELVDAMAVHTSSAHAPVVADLSRLSGAGPLIGLLGRRGHDFLVSIPPALAVSAAGAAPGRGEPAGAPGREITAGDLARSGNTRHPYTALLAGPAARPQRLRIDSGLVRVPGAESGAPGTRRTYRLFGERHPGAGHGGGPVWITNMTGHRMDDLLHLVRQSAESARALGSLTEDFGLLDFEGRSFPGWHHHMTLMSAAYAYRALPALRDRQGRQGYPVLEVRQSA
;
A
#
# COMPACT_ATOMS: atom_id res chain seq x y z
N MET A 1 14.65 -20.18 -39.91
CA MET A 1 13.86 -21.04 -39.02
C MET A 1 14.00 -20.49 -37.62
N THR A 2 13.14 -19.57 -37.23
CA THR A 2 13.12 -18.94 -35.91
C THR A 2 12.05 -19.65 -35.08
N ALA A 3 12.52 -20.39 -34.08
CA ALA A 3 11.64 -21.08 -33.13
C ALA A 3 10.97 -20.06 -32.22
N HIS A 4 9.67 -19.83 -32.45
CA HIS A 4 8.82 -19.14 -31.49
C HIS A 4 8.62 -20.04 -30.28
N THR A 5 9.32 -19.73 -29.18
CA THR A 5 9.04 -20.30 -27.88
C THR A 5 7.66 -19.79 -27.40
N ARG A 6 6.65 -20.64 -27.50
CA ARG A 6 5.32 -20.40 -26.91
C ARG A 6 5.48 -20.15 -25.41
N PRO A 7 4.86 -19.11 -24.83
CA PRO A 7 4.81 -18.97 -23.39
C PRO A 7 4.11 -20.20 -22.81
N ARG A 8 4.77 -20.84 -21.84
CA ARG A 8 4.27 -21.99 -21.09
C ARG A 8 2.94 -21.60 -20.46
N ALA A 9 1.86 -22.19 -20.94
CA ALA A 9 0.53 -22.04 -20.35
C ALA A 9 0.64 -22.45 -18.87
N LEU A 10 0.46 -21.47 -17.97
CA LEU A 10 0.36 -21.71 -16.54
C LEU A 10 -0.86 -22.59 -16.31
N ALA A 11 -0.60 -23.88 -16.04
CA ALA A 11 -1.64 -24.84 -15.68
C ALA A 11 -2.34 -24.33 -14.43
N ALA A 12 -3.63 -24.03 -14.55
CA ALA A 12 -4.52 -23.70 -13.45
C ALA A 12 -4.70 -24.96 -12.60
N MET A 13 -3.79 -25.22 -11.65
CA MET A 13 -4.04 -26.16 -10.58
C MET A 13 -4.98 -25.46 -9.59
N ASP A 14 -6.20 -25.97 -9.43
CA ASP A 14 -7.09 -25.60 -8.32
C ASP A 14 -6.36 -25.96 -7.02
N THR A 15 -5.72 -24.98 -6.39
CA THR A 15 -5.00 -25.15 -5.14
C THR A 15 -6.02 -25.33 -4.03
N THR A 16 -6.03 -26.45 -3.36
CA THR A 16 -6.89 -26.66 -2.19
C THR A 16 -6.48 -25.75 -1.05
N LEU A 17 -7.36 -25.52 -0.09
CA LEU A 17 -7.03 -24.74 1.11
C LEU A 17 -5.91 -25.41 1.91
N ASP A 18 -5.86 -26.74 1.87
CA ASP A 18 -4.83 -27.52 2.56
C ASP A 18 -3.46 -27.32 1.93
N ASP A 19 -3.35 -27.46 0.61
CA ASP A 19 -2.10 -27.22 -0.13
C ASP A 19 -1.62 -25.77 0.05
N PHE A 20 -2.54 -24.81 -0.01
CA PHE A 20 -2.23 -23.40 0.20
C PHE A 20 -1.71 -23.12 1.62
N THR A 21 -2.37 -23.70 2.63
CA THR A 21 -1.97 -23.55 4.03
C THR A 21 -0.62 -24.22 4.30
N GLU A 22 -0.41 -25.43 3.79
CA GLU A 22 0.86 -26.13 3.93
C GLU A 22 1.99 -25.36 3.25
N ARG A 23 1.75 -24.81 2.07
CA ARG A 23 2.72 -23.98 1.38
C ARG A 23 3.14 -22.74 2.20
N LEU A 24 2.19 -22.02 2.79
CA LEU A 24 2.47 -20.80 3.54
C LEU A 24 3.00 -21.06 4.95
N PHE A 25 2.50 -22.09 5.63
CA PHE A 25 2.73 -22.31 7.06
C PHE A 25 3.43 -23.65 7.37
N GLY A 26 3.79 -24.45 6.36
CA GLY A 26 4.52 -25.71 6.54
C GLY A 26 5.89 -25.55 7.21
N HIS A 27 6.49 -24.34 7.11
CA HIS A 27 7.73 -23.99 7.81
C HIS A 27 7.58 -23.89 9.34
N LEU A 28 6.37 -23.83 9.86
CA LEU A 28 6.15 -23.78 11.32
C LEU A 28 6.59 -25.09 11.95
N PRO A 29 7.45 -25.05 13.00
CA PRO A 29 8.10 -26.26 13.50
C PRO A 29 7.17 -27.25 14.18
N ARG A 30 6.05 -26.76 14.75
CA ARG A 30 5.13 -27.58 15.53
C ARG A 30 3.86 -27.91 14.74
N ALA A 31 3.44 -29.17 14.79
CA ALA A 31 2.23 -29.64 14.12
C ALA A 31 0.95 -28.92 14.59
N ASP A 32 0.88 -28.56 15.88
CA ASP A 32 -0.26 -27.79 16.43
C ASP A 32 -0.29 -26.36 15.86
N GLN A 33 0.87 -25.72 15.64
CA GLN A 33 0.92 -24.40 14.99
C GLN A 33 0.38 -24.46 13.56
N ARG A 34 0.81 -25.44 12.75
CA ARG A 34 0.32 -25.65 11.38
C ARG A 34 -1.20 -25.90 11.36
N ARG A 35 -1.68 -26.77 12.27
CA ARG A 35 -3.11 -27.02 12.44
C ARG A 35 -3.89 -25.75 12.78
N TRP A 36 -3.40 -24.92 13.72
CA TRP A 36 -4.12 -23.72 14.13
C TRP A 36 -4.03 -22.60 13.10
N ALA A 37 -2.95 -22.52 12.31
CA ALA A 37 -2.88 -21.63 11.15
C ALA A 37 -3.97 -21.97 10.14
N ARG A 38 -4.17 -23.26 9.82
CA ARG A 38 -5.24 -23.73 8.94
C ARG A 38 -6.62 -23.42 9.50
N VAL A 39 -6.88 -23.71 10.78
CA VAL A 39 -8.19 -23.43 11.43
C VAL A 39 -8.47 -21.94 11.44
N TYR A 40 -7.47 -21.10 11.70
CA TYR A 40 -7.62 -19.63 11.67
C TYR A 40 -7.96 -19.14 10.27
N LEU A 41 -7.23 -19.59 9.26
CA LEU A 41 -7.45 -19.25 7.86
C LEU A 41 -8.85 -19.67 7.39
N GLN A 42 -9.24 -20.93 7.67
CA GLN A 42 -10.57 -21.44 7.34
C GLN A 42 -11.66 -20.61 8.05
N GLY A 43 -11.46 -20.27 9.32
CA GLY A 43 -12.37 -19.41 10.06
C GLY A 43 -12.54 -18.04 9.44
N LEU A 44 -11.47 -17.39 8.99
CA LEU A 44 -11.53 -16.11 8.26
C LEU A 44 -12.37 -16.22 6.98
N LEU A 45 -12.27 -17.32 6.27
CA LEU A 45 -12.98 -17.56 5.01
C LEU A 45 -14.48 -17.88 5.21
N THR A 46 -14.83 -18.58 6.29
CA THR A 46 -16.19 -19.14 6.50
C THR A 46 -17.07 -18.38 7.48
N THR A 47 -16.46 -17.63 8.43
CA THR A 47 -17.25 -16.92 9.45
C THR A 47 -17.89 -15.67 8.85
N PRO A 48 -19.21 -15.48 8.90
CA PRO A 48 -19.84 -14.25 8.45
C PRO A 48 -19.67 -13.11 9.48
N GLY A 49 -19.58 -11.86 9.02
CA GLY A 49 -19.48 -10.66 9.84
C GLY A 49 -18.21 -10.63 10.72
N LYS A 50 -18.32 -10.21 11.99
CA LYS A 50 -17.16 -10.00 12.89
C LYS A 50 -16.29 -11.27 13.07
N LYS A 51 -14.98 -11.14 12.89
CA LYS A 51 -13.98 -12.22 12.93
C LYS A 51 -13.30 -12.35 14.32
N SER A 52 -14.07 -12.34 15.40
CA SER A 52 -13.48 -12.62 16.73
C SER A 52 -12.97 -14.07 16.82
N VAL A 53 -11.91 -14.29 17.58
CA VAL A 53 -11.28 -15.63 17.73
C VAL A 53 -12.32 -16.69 18.14
N ARG A 54 -13.26 -16.34 19.02
CA ARG A 54 -14.35 -17.24 19.44
C ARG A 54 -15.25 -17.65 18.27
N ARG A 55 -15.61 -16.70 17.38
CA ARG A 55 -16.46 -16.99 16.22
C ARG A 55 -15.72 -17.79 15.17
N LEU A 56 -14.43 -17.47 14.95
CA LEU A 56 -13.57 -18.24 14.03
C LEU A 56 -13.48 -19.70 14.49
N ALA A 57 -13.24 -19.95 15.79
CA ALA A 57 -13.20 -21.31 16.34
C ALA A 57 -14.52 -22.04 16.14
N ALA A 58 -15.63 -21.43 16.50
CA ALA A 58 -16.97 -22.03 16.43
C ALA A 58 -17.41 -22.36 15.00
N SER A 59 -16.94 -21.64 13.99
CA SER A 59 -17.29 -21.90 12.57
C SER A 59 -16.55 -23.10 11.98
N VAL A 60 -15.44 -23.55 12.59
CA VAL A 60 -14.58 -24.57 12.02
C VAL A 60 -14.59 -25.87 12.82
N THR A 61 -14.78 -25.80 14.15
CA THR A 61 -14.66 -26.99 15.01
C THR A 61 -15.60 -26.91 16.21
N ALA A 62 -16.11 -28.07 16.60
CA ALA A 62 -16.95 -28.24 17.81
C ALA A 62 -16.13 -28.35 19.11
N SER A 63 -14.79 -28.33 19.04
CA SER A 63 -13.94 -28.44 20.24
C SER A 63 -14.15 -27.29 21.21
N PRO A 64 -14.46 -27.55 22.48
CA PRO A 64 -14.71 -26.48 23.47
C PRO A 64 -13.45 -25.64 23.78
N THR A 65 -12.25 -26.20 23.57
CA THR A 65 -10.96 -25.53 23.82
C THR A 65 -10.41 -24.81 22.61
N ALA A 66 -11.04 -24.91 21.44
CA ALA A 66 -10.53 -24.33 20.19
C ALA A 66 -10.32 -22.82 20.25
N SER A 67 -11.25 -22.11 20.89
CA SER A 67 -11.14 -20.66 21.06
C SER A 67 -9.90 -20.27 21.88
N GLN A 68 -9.63 -20.99 22.96
CA GLN A 68 -8.44 -20.76 23.80
C GLN A 68 -7.14 -21.09 23.03
N SER A 69 -7.14 -22.20 22.31
CA SER A 69 -5.97 -22.61 21.51
C SER A 69 -5.68 -21.64 20.36
N LEU A 70 -6.70 -21.15 19.66
CA LEU A 70 -6.54 -20.09 18.66
C LEU A 70 -6.05 -18.78 19.26
N GLN A 71 -6.57 -18.41 20.44
CA GLN A 71 -6.13 -17.24 21.19
C GLN A 71 -4.64 -17.35 21.56
N GLN A 72 -4.20 -18.52 22.01
CA GLN A 72 -2.80 -18.80 22.31
C GLN A 72 -1.95 -18.80 21.04
N PHE A 73 -2.41 -19.42 19.96
CA PHE A 73 -1.71 -19.45 18.68
C PHE A 73 -1.46 -18.04 18.14
N ILE A 74 -2.46 -17.18 18.13
CA ILE A 74 -2.33 -15.86 17.53
C ILE A 74 -1.53 -14.88 18.41
N ASN A 75 -1.72 -14.92 19.76
CA ASN A 75 -1.14 -13.92 20.65
C ASN A 75 0.13 -14.37 21.37
N ALA A 76 0.30 -15.67 21.63
CA ALA A 76 1.35 -16.17 22.51
C ALA A 76 2.35 -17.11 21.82
N SER A 77 1.97 -17.79 20.75
CA SER A 77 2.86 -18.72 20.06
C SER A 77 4.02 -17.97 19.37
N PRO A 78 5.28 -18.37 19.59
CA PRO A 78 6.44 -17.69 19.02
C PRO A 78 6.72 -18.24 17.62
N TRP A 79 5.99 -17.78 16.62
CA TRP A 79 6.28 -18.11 15.23
C TRP A 79 6.61 -16.84 14.43
N ASP A 80 7.53 -17.02 13.48
CA ASP A 80 7.94 -15.95 12.57
C ASP A 80 6.95 -15.84 11.41
N TRP A 81 6.44 -14.63 11.18
CA TRP A 81 5.51 -14.34 10.09
C TRP A 81 6.19 -14.05 8.75
N ASP A 82 7.47 -13.69 8.75
CA ASP A 82 8.16 -13.28 7.53
C ASP A 82 8.28 -14.38 6.49
N PRO A 83 8.56 -15.65 6.84
CA PRO A 83 8.55 -16.76 5.86
C PRO A 83 7.18 -16.92 5.19
N ALA A 84 6.09 -16.82 5.96
CA ALA A 84 4.73 -16.94 5.41
C ALA A 84 4.40 -15.78 4.45
N ARG A 85 4.83 -14.54 4.77
CA ARG A 85 4.65 -13.37 3.90
C ARG A 85 5.46 -13.49 2.61
N ARG A 86 6.71 -13.95 2.70
CA ARG A 86 7.54 -14.22 1.52
C ARG A 86 6.92 -15.28 0.61
N GLU A 87 6.36 -16.32 1.21
CA GLU A 87 5.72 -17.37 0.43
C GLU A 87 4.39 -16.91 -0.18
N LEU A 88 3.62 -16.07 0.53
CA LEU A 88 2.43 -15.43 -0.02
C LEU A 88 2.78 -14.55 -1.22
N LEU A 89 3.85 -13.75 -1.12
CA LEU A 89 4.37 -12.94 -2.21
C LEU A 89 4.65 -13.79 -3.45
N ARG A 90 5.46 -14.85 -3.30
CA ARG A 90 5.80 -15.76 -4.41
C ARG A 90 4.55 -16.42 -5.00
N TRP A 91 3.62 -16.85 -4.14
CA TRP A 91 2.38 -17.49 -4.56
C TRP A 91 1.51 -16.59 -5.43
N VAL A 92 1.49 -15.29 -5.15
CA VAL A 92 0.78 -14.28 -5.95
C VAL A 92 1.51 -14.03 -7.27
N GLU A 93 2.82 -13.78 -7.24
CA GLU A 93 3.64 -13.48 -8.41
C GLU A 93 3.69 -14.63 -9.43
N GLU A 94 3.64 -15.86 -8.98
CA GLU A 94 3.56 -17.05 -9.86
C GLU A 94 2.25 -17.13 -10.64
N ARG A 95 1.20 -16.48 -10.16
CA ARG A 95 -0.15 -16.58 -10.71
C ARG A 95 -0.59 -15.40 -11.52
N HIS A 96 -0.07 -14.23 -11.22
CA HIS A 96 -0.46 -12.99 -11.85
C HIS A 96 0.72 -12.03 -12.03
N PRO A 97 0.78 -11.30 -13.16
CA PRO A 97 1.75 -10.23 -13.32
C PRO A 97 1.47 -9.11 -12.33
N VAL A 98 2.54 -8.57 -11.74
CA VAL A 98 2.47 -7.42 -10.84
C VAL A 98 2.72 -6.15 -11.64
N HIS A 99 1.78 -5.21 -11.55
CA HIS A 99 1.85 -3.94 -12.28
C HIS A 99 2.40 -2.80 -11.43
N ALA A 100 2.22 -2.85 -10.11
CA ALA A 100 2.73 -1.87 -9.16
C ALA A 100 2.78 -2.45 -7.74
N TRP A 101 3.64 -1.86 -6.89
CA TRP A 101 3.61 -2.04 -5.44
C TRP A 101 2.86 -0.86 -4.85
N THR A 102 1.72 -1.09 -4.25
CA THR A 102 0.92 -0.01 -3.68
C THR A 102 1.01 -0.02 -2.16
N ILE A 103 1.19 1.18 -1.57
CA ILE A 103 1.22 1.34 -0.11
C ILE A 103 -0.12 1.89 0.36
N GLY A 104 -0.82 1.08 1.15
CA GLY A 104 -2.07 1.46 1.80
C GLY A 104 -1.87 1.82 3.27
N GLN A 105 -2.62 2.80 3.75
CA GLN A 105 -2.64 3.20 5.16
C GLN A 105 -3.92 2.68 5.81
N ALA A 106 -3.80 2.11 7.02
CA ALA A 106 -4.94 1.58 7.77
C ALA A 106 -4.97 2.17 9.18
N VAL A 107 -6.15 2.65 9.58
CA VAL A 107 -6.45 3.09 10.93
C VAL A 107 -7.30 2.02 11.60
N PHE A 108 -6.87 1.57 12.77
CA PHE A 108 -7.55 0.53 13.56
C PHE A 108 -8.10 1.15 14.85
N PRO A 109 -9.35 1.62 14.89
CA PRO A 109 -9.93 2.21 16.09
C PRO A 109 -9.91 1.23 17.26
N LYS A 110 -9.56 1.70 18.46
CA LYS A 110 -9.49 0.91 19.69
C LYS A 110 -10.23 1.60 20.82
N ARG A 111 -10.92 0.81 21.67
CA ARG A 111 -11.70 1.33 22.81
C ARG A 111 -10.87 1.60 24.06
N GLY A 112 -9.60 1.25 24.08
CA GLY A 112 -8.73 1.40 25.23
C GLY A 112 -7.29 1.62 24.82
N GLU A 113 -6.39 1.68 25.82
CA GLU A 113 -4.97 2.04 25.66
C GLU A 113 -4.03 0.82 25.76
N HIS A 114 -4.59 -0.41 25.84
CA HIS A 114 -3.80 -1.60 26.13
C HIS A 114 -3.31 -2.37 24.90
N SER A 115 -3.82 -2.08 23.72
CA SER A 115 -3.35 -2.73 22.50
C SER A 115 -2.05 -2.09 22.04
N VAL A 116 -1.10 -2.89 21.58
CA VAL A 116 0.22 -2.42 21.12
C VAL A 116 0.09 -1.28 20.11
N GLY A 117 0.89 -0.23 20.27
CA GLY A 117 0.93 0.89 19.31
C GLY A 117 -0.28 1.83 19.37
N VAL A 118 -1.22 1.65 20.30
CA VAL A 118 -2.37 2.56 20.43
C VAL A 118 -1.92 3.94 20.86
N HIS A 119 -2.45 4.94 20.17
CA HIS A 119 -2.23 6.35 20.45
C HIS A 119 -3.42 7.18 20.01
N ARG A 120 -3.51 8.41 20.51
CA ARG A 120 -4.52 9.37 20.04
C ARG A 120 -4.06 10.02 18.75
N ARG A 121 -4.90 9.95 17.74
CA ARG A 121 -4.67 10.56 16.43
C ARG A 121 -5.94 11.27 15.95
N PHE A 122 -5.78 12.42 15.31
CA PHE A 122 -6.89 13.08 14.63
C PHE A 122 -7.31 12.22 13.42
N ASP A 123 -8.58 11.83 13.39
CA ASP A 123 -9.19 11.13 12.26
C ASP A 123 -10.08 12.12 11.50
N PRO A 124 -9.70 12.54 10.28
CA PRO A 124 -10.49 13.47 9.49
C PRO A 124 -11.88 12.93 9.14
N ALA A 125 -12.03 11.61 8.98
CA ALA A 125 -13.32 11.01 8.68
C ALA A 125 -14.27 11.08 9.88
N ALA A 126 -13.74 10.96 11.11
CA ALA A 126 -14.50 11.11 12.34
C ALA A 126 -14.59 12.57 12.83
N GLY A 127 -13.82 13.50 12.26
CA GLY A 127 -13.74 14.90 12.67
C GLY A 127 -13.19 15.14 14.09
N ARG A 128 -12.57 14.12 14.72
CA ARG A 128 -12.08 14.15 16.10
C ARG A 128 -10.87 13.26 16.32
N ALA A 129 -10.20 13.47 17.45
CA ALA A 129 -9.12 12.56 17.87
C ALA A 129 -9.72 11.24 18.41
N VAL A 130 -9.22 10.12 17.89
CA VAL A 130 -9.60 8.76 18.26
C VAL A 130 -8.41 7.98 18.78
N ASN A 131 -8.64 7.04 19.69
CA ASN A 131 -7.63 6.05 20.05
C ASN A 131 -7.56 5.00 18.94
N CYS A 132 -6.40 4.83 18.35
CA CYS A 132 -6.22 3.90 17.24
C CYS A 132 -4.80 3.34 17.19
N GLN A 133 -4.67 2.20 16.54
CA GLN A 133 -3.42 1.77 15.95
C GLN A 133 -3.35 2.34 14.53
N PHE A 134 -2.16 2.52 14.01
CA PHE A 134 -1.94 2.96 12.64
C PHE A 134 -0.90 2.06 11.96
N GLY A 135 -1.20 1.59 10.79
CA GLY A 135 -0.34 0.68 10.06
C GLY A 135 -0.26 0.96 8.58
N PHE A 136 0.77 0.42 7.97
CA PHE A 136 0.99 0.44 6.53
C PHE A 136 0.96 -0.97 5.99
N GLY A 137 0.21 -1.19 4.90
CA GLY A 137 0.22 -2.43 4.14
C GLY A 137 0.87 -2.22 2.78
N LEU A 138 1.69 -3.18 2.36
CA LEU A 138 2.18 -3.28 1.00
C LEU A 138 1.31 -4.26 0.23
N PHE A 139 0.82 -3.82 -0.91
CA PHE A 139 -0.07 -4.58 -1.79
C PHE A 139 0.58 -4.77 -3.16
N LEU A 140 0.38 -5.93 -3.76
CA LEU A 140 0.66 -6.18 -5.17
C LEU A 140 -0.56 -5.81 -5.99
N SER A 141 -0.41 -4.88 -6.90
CA SER A 141 -1.47 -4.53 -7.86
C SER A 141 -1.39 -5.42 -9.09
N LEU A 142 -2.50 -6.08 -9.42
CA LEU A 142 -2.60 -7.13 -10.44
C LEU A 142 -3.47 -6.72 -11.63
N GLY A 143 -3.74 -5.41 -11.76
CA GLY A 143 -4.57 -4.89 -12.84
C GLY A 143 -6.05 -5.26 -12.68
N GLY A 144 -6.71 -4.67 -11.68
CA GLY A 144 -8.13 -4.88 -11.36
C GLY A 144 -8.35 -5.26 -9.90
N MET A 145 -7.30 -5.63 -9.19
CA MET A 145 -7.30 -5.85 -7.75
C MET A 145 -5.91 -5.66 -7.16
N SER A 146 -5.86 -5.44 -5.84
CA SER A 146 -4.61 -5.39 -5.07
C SER A 146 -4.65 -6.39 -3.93
N VAL A 147 -3.54 -7.11 -3.73
CA VAL A 147 -3.39 -8.17 -2.71
C VAL A 147 -2.38 -7.74 -1.67
N PRO A 148 -2.73 -7.64 -0.36
CA PRO A 148 -1.78 -7.32 0.69
C PRO A 148 -0.80 -8.46 0.91
N VAL A 149 0.50 -8.15 1.00
CA VAL A 149 1.56 -9.15 1.20
C VAL A 149 2.44 -8.85 2.40
N ASP A 150 2.57 -7.60 2.82
CA ASP A 150 3.35 -7.22 3.99
C ASP A 150 2.72 -6.06 4.77
N TRP A 151 3.04 -5.95 6.06
CA TRP A 151 2.47 -4.97 6.98
C TRP A 151 3.48 -4.45 7.98
N ARG A 152 3.39 -3.14 8.30
CA ARG A 152 4.14 -2.52 9.40
C ARG A 152 3.18 -1.78 10.31
N LEU A 153 3.35 -1.97 11.63
CA LEU A 153 2.62 -1.24 12.66
C LEU A 153 3.45 -0.04 13.11
N LEU A 154 2.84 1.14 13.11
CA LEU A 154 3.45 2.31 13.72
C LEU A 154 3.49 2.12 15.25
N LEU A 155 4.68 2.15 15.80
CA LEU A 155 4.92 2.19 17.24
C LEU A 155 5.31 3.61 17.65
N PRO A 156 4.42 4.37 18.29
CA PRO A 156 4.79 5.64 18.91
C PRO A 156 5.92 5.48 19.91
N GLU A 157 6.70 6.53 20.11
CA GLU A 157 7.88 6.51 20.96
C GLU A 157 7.65 5.88 22.36
N PRO A 158 6.54 6.16 23.10
CA PRO A 158 6.29 5.51 24.39
C PRO A 158 6.25 3.98 24.32
N TRP A 159 5.68 3.42 23.23
CA TRP A 159 5.63 1.97 23.03
C TRP A 159 7.02 1.36 22.72
N ALA A 160 7.89 2.11 22.09
CA ALA A 160 9.22 1.67 21.74
C ALA A 160 10.25 1.89 22.86
N ALA A 161 10.04 2.88 23.74
CA ALA A 161 10.99 3.29 24.79
C ALA A 161 10.69 2.68 26.16
N ASP A 162 9.40 2.55 26.55
CA ASP A 162 9.00 2.09 27.88
C ASP A 162 9.15 0.56 28.02
N PRO A 163 10.03 0.06 28.91
CA PRO A 163 10.24 -1.39 29.10
C PRO A 163 8.98 -2.14 29.56
N VAL A 164 8.08 -1.50 30.33
CA VAL A 164 6.84 -2.10 30.80
C VAL A 164 5.86 -2.30 29.66
N LEU A 165 5.70 -1.28 28.79
CA LEU A 165 4.87 -1.37 27.61
C LEU A 165 5.42 -2.40 26.62
N ARG A 166 6.74 -2.41 26.41
CA ARG A 166 7.43 -3.40 25.54
C ARG A 166 7.20 -4.82 26.04
N GLY A 167 7.44 -5.08 27.32
CA GLY A 167 7.27 -6.40 27.92
C GLY A 167 5.84 -6.89 27.83
N ARG A 168 4.86 -6.03 28.16
CA ARG A 168 3.43 -6.36 28.08
C ARG A 168 2.97 -6.65 26.67
N ALA A 169 3.47 -5.89 25.69
CA ALA A 169 3.12 -6.07 24.31
C ALA A 169 4.01 -7.08 23.56
N ARG A 170 5.03 -7.63 24.23
CA ARG A 170 5.99 -8.59 23.65
C ARG A 170 6.72 -8.01 22.44
N ILE A 171 7.11 -6.72 22.52
CA ILE A 171 7.89 -6.07 21.48
C ILE A 171 9.35 -6.52 21.62
N SER A 172 9.91 -7.11 20.54
CA SER A 172 11.30 -7.57 20.52
C SER A 172 12.30 -6.41 20.73
N PRO A 173 13.45 -6.65 21.39
CA PRO A 173 14.46 -5.61 21.66
C PRO A 173 14.95 -4.87 20.40
N ASP A 174 15.00 -5.54 19.27
CA ASP A 174 15.43 -5.01 17.97
C ASP A 174 14.41 -4.08 17.30
N VAL A 175 13.15 -4.10 17.75
CA VAL A 175 12.09 -3.23 17.22
C VAL A 175 12.21 -1.85 17.86
N ALA A 176 12.56 -0.84 17.08
CA ALA A 176 12.67 0.56 17.51
C ALA A 176 11.52 1.42 17.00
N HIS A 177 11.37 2.63 17.56
CA HIS A 177 10.50 3.64 16.96
C HIS A 177 10.94 3.96 15.53
N ARG A 178 9.96 4.06 14.63
CA ARG A 178 10.16 4.47 13.24
C ARG A 178 9.12 5.51 12.87
N THR A 179 9.53 6.49 12.05
CA THR A 179 8.58 7.43 11.47
C THR A 179 7.70 6.74 10.41
N PRO A 180 6.52 7.27 10.07
CA PRO A 180 5.70 6.76 8.99
C PRO A 180 6.46 6.56 7.68
N GLU A 181 7.33 7.52 7.33
CA GLU A 181 8.14 7.48 6.11
C GLU A 181 9.19 6.36 6.16
N ALA A 182 9.79 6.12 7.32
CA ALA A 182 10.74 5.02 7.50
C ALA A 182 10.04 3.66 7.37
N LEU A 183 8.81 3.51 7.88
CA LEU A 183 8.04 2.28 7.73
C LEU A 183 7.66 2.00 6.27
N VAL A 184 7.34 3.05 5.49
CA VAL A 184 7.10 2.91 4.04
C VAL A 184 8.37 2.44 3.34
N LEU A 185 9.54 3.00 3.66
CA LEU A 185 10.81 2.57 3.10
C LEU A 185 11.17 1.13 3.49
N GLU A 186 10.97 0.75 4.74
CA GLU A 186 11.19 -0.63 5.20
C GLU A 186 10.34 -1.64 4.44
N LEU A 187 9.07 -1.30 4.13
CA LEU A 187 8.20 -2.14 3.29
C LEU A 187 8.76 -2.29 1.87
N VAL A 188 9.17 -1.17 1.25
CA VAL A 188 9.73 -1.16 -0.10
C VAL A 188 11.05 -1.91 -0.14
N ASP A 189 11.97 -1.67 0.81
CA ASP A 189 13.25 -2.34 0.90
C ASP A 189 13.10 -3.87 1.10
N ALA A 190 12.19 -4.29 2.00
CA ALA A 190 11.90 -5.70 2.23
C ALA A 190 11.30 -6.38 0.99
N MET A 191 10.42 -5.66 0.27
CA MET A 191 9.83 -6.15 -0.98
C MET A 191 10.89 -6.31 -2.07
N ALA A 192 11.77 -5.33 -2.26
CA ALA A 192 12.80 -5.35 -3.29
C ALA A 192 13.77 -6.53 -3.17
N VAL A 193 14.00 -7.03 -1.95
CA VAL A 193 14.86 -8.21 -1.71
C VAL A 193 14.21 -9.52 -2.14
N HIS A 194 12.88 -9.62 -2.07
CA HIS A 194 12.19 -10.91 -2.17
C HIS A 194 11.32 -11.06 -3.43
N THR A 195 11.05 -9.98 -4.14
CA THR A 195 10.18 -9.98 -5.32
C THR A 195 10.86 -10.49 -6.58
N SER A 196 10.09 -11.12 -7.44
CA SER A 196 10.45 -11.34 -8.85
C SER A 196 10.08 -10.16 -9.77
N SER A 197 9.31 -9.20 -9.26
CA SER A 197 8.75 -8.05 -10.00
C SER A 197 9.46 -6.74 -9.66
N ALA A 198 10.80 -6.74 -9.60
CA ALA A 198 11.64 -5.61 -9.16
C ALA A 198 11.45 -4.32 -9.98
N HIS A 199 10.90 -4.42 -11.20
CA HIS A 199 10.64 -3.27 -12.09
C HIS A 199 9.27 -2.62 -11.86
N ALA A 200 8.44 -3.19 -10.99
CA ALA A 200 7.13 -2.61 -10.71
C ALA A 200 7.29 -1.30 -9.93
N PRO A 201 6.63 -0.20 -10.36
CA PRO A 201 6.75 1.08 -9.67
C PRO A 201 6.06 1.07 -8.31
N VAL A 202 6.56 1.88 -7.38
CA VAL A 202 5.94 2.14 -6.08
C VAL A 202 4.85 3.19 -6.24
N VAL A 203 3.63 2.88 -5.83
CA VAL A 203 2.51 3.82 -5.83
C VAL A 203 2.01 4.02 -4.39
N ALA A 204 1.95 5.26 -3.93
CA ALA A 204 1.54 5.54 -2.54
C ALA A 204 0.77 6.85 -2.41
N ASP A 205 -0.16 6.89 -1.45
CA ASP A 205 -0.73 8.15 -0.98
C ASP A 205 0.10 8.68 0.20
N LEU A 206 0.94 9.67 -0.07
CA LEU A 206 1.76 10.38 0.91
C LEU A 206 1.19 11.76 1.25
N SER A 207 -0.02 12.09 0.78
CA SER A 207 -0.62 13.43 0.91
C SER A 207 -0.77 13.91 2.36
N ARG A 208 -0.75 13.00 3.31
CA ARG A 208 -0.85 13.26 4.76
C ARG A 208 0.46 13.07 5.52
N LEU A 209 1.57 12.78 4.84
CA LEU A 209 2.88 12.59 5.46
C LEU A 209 3.68 13.90 5.38
N SER A 210 4.15 14.37 6.53
CA SER A 210 4.96 15.58 6.63
C SER A 210 6.34 15.43 5.98
N GLY A 211 6.90 14.23 6.01
CA GLY A 211 8.20 13.87 5.43
C GLY A 211 8.17 13.41 3.98
N ALA A 212 7.13 13.76 3.20
CA ALA A 212 6.99 13.32 1.80
C ALA A 212 8.19 13.73 0.92
N GLY A 213 8.75 14.94 1.09
CA GLY A 213 9.90 15.41 0.30
C GLY A 213 11.14 14.55 0.48
N PRO A 214 11.66 14.35 1.70
CA PRO A 214 12.75 13.42 1.96
C PRO A 214 12.48 11.99 1.50
N LEU A 215 11.26 11.47 1.67
CA LEU A 215 10.88 10.12 1.23
C LEU A 215 10.99 9.95 -0.30
N ILE A 216 10.54 10.95 -1.07
CA ILE A 216 10.69 11.00 -2.54
C ILE A 216 12.17 10.88 -2.93
N GLY A 217 13.04 11.64 -2.25
CA GLY A 217 14.50 11.57 -2.46
C GLY A 217 15.07 10.18 -2.13
N LEU A 218 14.58 9.55 -1.07
CA LEU A 218 15.02 8.21 -0.64
C LEU A 218 14.61 7.12 -1.63
N LEU A 219 13.37 7.12 -2.11
CA LEU A 219 12.89 6.19 -3.14
C LEU A 219 13.74 6.30 -4.42
N GLY A 220 13.96 7.54 -4.87
CA GLY A 220 14.76 7.77 -6.07
C GLY A 220 16.23 7.34 -5.92
N ARG A 221 16.86 7.51 -4.73
CA ARG A 221 18.23 7.03 -4.47
C ARG A 221 18.34 5.50 -4.50
N ARG A 222 17.28 4.80 -4.09
CA ARG A 222 17.20 3.34 -4.16
C ARG A 222 16.95 2.80 -5.57
N GLY A 223 16.75 3.69 -6.55
CA GLY A 223 16.51 3.32 -7.93
C GLY A 223 15.09 2.84 -8.21
N HIS A 224 14.14 3.06 -7.28
CA HIS A 224 12.75 2.71 -7.53
C HIS A 224 12.07 3.73 -8.41
N ASP A 225 11.36 3.26 -9.43
CA ASP A 225 10.34 4.05 -10.09
C ASP A 225 9.16 4.22 -9.14
N PHE A 226 8.61 5.42 -9.09
CA PHE A 226 7.49 5.70 -8.19
C PHE A 226 6.50 6.72 -8.75
N LEU A 227 5.28 6.63 -8.28
CA LEU A 227 4.22 7.62 -8.44
C LEU A 227 3.53 7.80 -7.09
N VAL A 228 3.67 8.98 -6.48
CA VAL A 228 3.12 9.22 -5.15
C VAL A 228 2.28 10.49 -5.11
N SER A 229 1.16 10.46 -4.40
CA SER A 229 0.45 11.69 -4.07
C SER A 229 1.15 12.40 -2.92
N ILE A 230 1.17 13.73 -2.96
CA ILE A 230 1.93 14.56 -2.02
C ILE A 230 1.03 15.60 -1.35
N PRO A 231 1.43 16.11 -0.15
CA PRO A 231 0.73 17.24 0.44
C PRO A 231 0.70 18.43 -0.53
N PRO A 232 -0.46 19.06 -0.77
CA PRO A 232 -0.56 20.25 -1.62
C PRO A 232 0.34 21.41 -1.15
N ALA A 233 0.65 21.46 0.15
CA ALA A 233 1.54 22.45 0.74
C ALA A 233 3.04 22.15 0.56
N LEU A 234 3.43 21.00 -0.04
CA LEU A 234 4.82 20.68 -0.28
C LEU A 234 5.46 21.75 -1.18
N ALA A 235 6.59 22.30 -0.75
CA ALA A 235 7.36 23.24 -1.54
C ALA A 235 7.99 22.53 -2.76
N VAL A 236 7.86 23.14 -3.92
CA VAL A 236 8.47 22.71 -5.17
C VAL A 236 8.97 23.92 -5.96
N SER A 237 9.91 23.73 -6.86
CA SER A 237 10.34 24.75 -7.82
C SER A 237 10.21 24.23 -9.24
N ALA A 238 9.77 25.06 -10.19
CA ALA A 238 9.65 24.68 -11.59
C ALA A 238 11.04 24.35 -12.17
N ALA A 239 11.18 23.19 -12.82
CA ALA A 239 12.40 22.84 -13.52
C ALA A 239 12.44 23.61 -14.85
N GLY A 240 13.53 24.37 -15.10
CA GLY A 240 13.71 25.14 -16.33
C GLY A 240 13.09 26.54 -16.31
N ALA A 241 12.64 27.04 -15.14
CA ALA A 241 12.43 28.49 -15.00
C ALA A 241 13.79 29.19 -15.15
N ALA A 242 13.87 30.15 -16.08
CA ALA A 242 15.04 31.00 -16.18
C ALA A 242 15.24 31.76 -14.86
N PRO A 243 16.48 31.93 -14.38
CA PRO A 243 16.72 32.77 -13.23
C PRO A 243 16.13 34.17 -13.48
N GLY A 244 15.50 34.77 -12.45
CA GLY A 244 15.00 36.13 -12.55
C GLY A 244 16.12 37.10 -12.96
N ARG A 245 15.76 38.23 -13.57
CA ARG A 245 16.76 39.26 -13.90
C ARG A 245 17.52 39.65 -12.62
N GLY A 246 18.83 39.35 -12.60
CA GLY A 246 19.71 39.65 -11.45
C GLY A 246 20.01 38.46 -10.54
N GLU A 247 19.45 37.29 -10.76
CA GLU A 247 19.81 36.07 -9.99
C GLU A 247 20.99 35.34 -10.66
N PRO A 248 21.94 34.80 -9.85
CA PRO A 248 23.07 34.05 -10.42
C PRO A 248 22.59 32.80 -11.15
N ALA A 249 23.27 32.43 -12.24
CA ALA A 249 23.01 31.21 -12.97
C ALA A 249 23.12 30.01 -12.03
N GLY A 250 22.00 29.30 -11.80
CA GLY A 250 21.91 28.19 -10.85
C GLY A 250 21.20 28.49 -9.54
N ALA A 251 20.68 29.71 -9.33
CA ALA A 251 19.82 30.00 -8.19
C ALA A 251 18.60 29.05 -8.18
N PRO A 252 18.15 28.56 -7.00
CA PRO A 252 16.93 27.78 -6.90
C PRO A 252 15.78 28.66 -7.42
N GLY A 253 15.01 28.14 -8.39
CA GLY A 253 13.82 28.85 -8.88
C GLY A 253 12.88 29.14 -7.70
N ARG A 254 12.01 30.17 -7.85
CA ARG A 254 11.05 30.56 -6.83
C ARG A 254 10.26 29.35 -6.33
N GLU A 255 10.32 29.11 -5.02
CA GLU A 255 9.53 28.07 -4.38
C GLU A 255 8.05 28.45 -4.42
N ILE A 256 7.23 27.47 -4.76
CA ILE A 256 5.77 27.56 -4.83
C ILE A 256 5.21 26.25 -4.23
N THR A 257 3.99 26.27 -3.71
CA THR A 257 3.39 24.99 -3.26
C THR A 257 3.01 24.10 -4.44
N ALA A 258 3.13 22.80 -4.25
CA ALA A 258 2.75 21.80 -5.26
C ALA A 258 1.29 21.98 -5.70
N GLY A 259 0.39 22.30 -4.74
CA GLY A 259 -1.01 22.57 -5.01
C GLY A 259 -1.23 23.84 -5.86
N ASP A 260 -0.50 24.92 -5.58
CA ASP A 260 -0.62 26.15 -6.37
C ASP A 260 -0.08 25.95 -7.78
N LEU A 261 1.03 25.24 -7.93
CA LEU A 261 1.57 24.90 -9.24
C LEU A 261 0.57 24.06 -10.06
N ALA A 262 -0.03 23.04 -9.45
CA ALA A 262 -1.03 22.18 -10.10
C ALA A 262 -2.31 22.95 -10.48
N ARG A 263 -2.64 24.06 -9.74
CA ARG A 263 -3.81 24.89 -10.03
C ARG A 263 -3.55 26.03 -11.01
N SER A 264 -2.31 26.46 -11.14
CA SER A 264 -1.99 27.71 -11.87
C SER A 264 -2.37 27.67 -13.35
N GLY A 265 -2.64 26.50 -13.92
CA GLY A 265 -2.90 26.34 -15.35
C GLY A 265 -1.70 26.74 -16.24
N ASN A 266 -0.62 27.20 -15.62
CA ASN A 266 0.60 27.66 -16.28
C ASN A 266 1.58 26.50 -16.54
N THR A 267 1.05 25.29 -16.62
CA THR A 267 1.80 24.09 -16.92
C THR A 267 1.98 23.93 -18.41
N ARG A 268 3.19 23.63 -18.83
CA ARG A 268 3.57 23.54 -20.27
C ARG A 268 2.84 22.43 -21.04
N HIS A 269 2.15 21.53 -20.33
CA HIS A 269 1.54 20.34 -20.94
C HIS A 269 0.17 20.04 -20.31
N PRO A 270 -0.91 20.69 -20.77
CA PRO A 270 -2.27 20.32 -20.38
C PRO A 270 -2.69 19.04 -21.13
N TYR A 271 -3.37 18.15 -20.42
CA TYR A 271 -3.98 16.95 -21.03
C TYR A 271 -5.47 16.93 -20.70
N THR A 272 -6.25 16.35 -21.60
CA THR A 272 -7.65 16.00 -21.35
C THR A 272 -7.78 14.48 -21.38
N ALA A 273 -8.24 13.91 -20.28
CA ALA A 273 -8.55 12.48 -20.19
C ALA A 273 -10.07 12.27 -20.17
N LEU A 274 -10.54 11.24 -20.86
CA LEU A 274 -11.90 10.76 -20.79
C LEU A 274 -11.94 9.55 -19.87
N LEU A 275 -12.58 9.68 -18.72
CA LEU A 275 -12.78 8.59 -17.77
C LEU A 275 -14.13 7.94 -18.02
N ALA A 276 -14.19 6.62 -18.15
CA ALA A 276 -15.45 5.91 -18.09
C ALA A 276 -16.00 5.97 -16.66
N GLY A 277 -17.08 6.72 -16.46
CA GLY A 277 -17.78 6.82 -15.18
C GLY A 277 -18.70 5.61 -14.94
N PRO A 278 -19.14 5.38 -13.68
CA PRO A 278 -20.02 4.26 -13.32
C PRO A 278 -21.38 4.25 -14.05
N ALA A 279 -21.80 5.35 -14.65
CA ALA A 279 -23.05 5.51 -15.40
C ALA A 279 -22.88 5.56 -16.92
N ALA A 280 -21.79 4.98 -17.46
CA ALA A 280 -21.48 4.96 -18.90
C ALA A 280 -21.34 6.36 -19.56
N ARG A 281 -21.33 7.43 -18.79
CA ARG A 281 -21.05 8.78 -19.31
C ARG A 281 -19.58 9.12 -19.12
N PRO A 282 -18.82 9.37 -20.19
CA PRO A 282 -17.43 9.76 -20.07
C PRO A 282 -17.32 11.10 -19.31
N GLN A 283 -16.55 11.12 -18.24
CA GLN A 283 -16.20 12.34 -17.53
C GLN A 283 -14.92 12.91 -18.13
N ARG A 284 -14.94 14.20 -18.47
CA ARG A 284 -13.72 14.90 -18.87
C ARG A 284 -12.93 15.30 -17.62
N LEU A 285 -11.69 14.88 -17.58
CA LEU A 285 -10.71 15.25 -16.57
C LEU A 285 -9.64 16.09 -17.22
N ARG A 286 -9.39 17.29 -16.72
CA ARG A 286 -8.24 18.09 -17.12
C ARG A 286 -7.07 17.76 -16.20
N ILE A 287 -5.89 17.57 -16.78
CA ILE A 287 -4.66 17.30 -16.07
C ILE A 287 -3.65 18.36 -16.45
N ASP A 288 -3.17 19.08 -15.46
CA ASP A 288 -2.10 20.04 -15.63
C ASP A 288 -0.79 19.38 -15.16
N SER A 289 0.25 19.33 -16.03
CA SER A 289 1.52 18.64 -15.77
C SER A 289 2.72 19.52 -16.02
N GLY A 290 3.74 19.44 -15.17
CA GLY A 290 4.98 20.18 -15.28
C GLY A 290 6.15 19.45 -14.64
N LEU A 291 7.38 19.88 -15.02
CA LEU A 291 8.60 19.37 -14.42
C LEU A 291 9.00 20.25 -13.22
N VAL A 292 9.33 19.60 -12.10
CA VAL A 292 9.63 20.26 -10.83
C VAL A 292 10.88 19.68 -10.18
N ARG A 293 11.44 20.43 -9.25
CA ARG A 293 12.42 19.99 -8.26
C ARG A 293 11.77 20.06 -6.88
N VAL A 294 12.15 19.14 -5.99
CA VAL A 294 11.64 19.07 -4.63
C VAL A 294 12.79 19.41 -3.67
N PRO A 295 12.71 20.53 -2.94
CA PRO A 295 13.69 20.85 -1.90
C PRO A 295 13.78 19.72 -0.85
N GLY A 296 15.00 19.38 -0.43
CA GLY A 296 15.22 18.29 0.55
C GLY A 296 15.16 16.87 -0.04
N ALA A 297 14.69 16.67 -1.28
CA ALA A 297 14.84 15.40 -2.00
C ALA A 297 16.25 15.28 -2.65
N GLU A 298 17.01 16.35 -2.63
CA GLU A 298 18.36 16.44 -3.18
C GLU A 298 19.36 15.93 -2.12
N SER A 299 19.66 14.65 -2.11
CA SER A 299 20.79 14.09 -1.35
C SER A 299 21.60 13.21 -2.30
N GLY A 300 22.66 13.75 -2.80
CA GLY A 300 23.63 13.12 -3.69
C GLY A 300 24.80 14.07 -3.88
N ALA A 301 25.79 13.69 -4.66
CA ALA A 301 26.95 14.53 -4.97
C ALA A 301 26.51 15.95 -5.39
N PRO A 302 27.23 16.99 -4.97
CA PRO A 302 26.95 18.38 -5.35
C PRO A 302 26.82 18.48 -6.87
N GLY A 303 25.64 18.89 -7.37
CA GLY A 303 25.38 19.10 -8.81
C GLY A 303 24.31 18.23 -9.45
N THR A 304 23.88 17.13 -8.84
CA THR A 304 22.85 16.27 -9.42
C THR A 304 21.46 16.66 -8.93
N ARG A 305 20.84 17.65 -9.57
CA ARG A 305 19.47 18.08 -9.27
C ARG A 305 18.48 17.15 -9.98
N ARG A 306 17.80 16.29 -9.24
CA ARG A 306 16.76 15.41 -9.80
C ARG A 306 15.52 16.22 -10.17
N THR A 307 15.01 15.91 -11.36
CA THR A 307 13.77 16.48 -11.87
C THR A 307 12.67 15.44 -11.79
N TYR A 308 11.49 15.87 -11.35
CA TYR A 308 10.31 15.05 -11.22
C TYR A 308 9.19 15.61 -12.10
N ARG A 309 8.27 14.78 -12.53
CA ARG A 309 7.02 15.23 -13.14
C ARG A 309 5.96 15.36 -12.03
N LEU A 310 5.38 16.56 -11.92
CA LEU A 310 4.23 16.86 -11.06
C LEU A 310 2.99 17.00 -11.94
N PHE A 311 1.86 16.46 -11.50
CA PHE A 311 0.59 16.68 -12.15
C PHE A 311 -0.57 16.67 -11.13
N GLY A 312 -1.65 17.39 -11.46
CA GLY A 312 -2.87 17.45 -10.67
C GLY A 312 -4.08 17.18 -11.55
N GLU A 313 -5.08 16.52 -10.96
CA GLU A 313 -6.36 16.26 -11.59
C GLU A 313 -7.34 17.40 -11.29
N ARG A 314 -8.00 17.90 -12.31
CA ARG A 314 -9.02 18.94 -12.19
C ARG A 314 -10.34 18.43 -12.75
N HIS A 315 -11.28 18.22 -11.85
CA HIS A 315 -12.65 17.85 -12.22
C HIS A 315 -13.48 19.06 -12.55
N PRO A 316 -14.29 19.04 -13.63
CA PRO A 316 -15.25 20.10 -13.92
C PRO A 316 -16.25 20.21 -12.75
N GLY A 317 -16.40 21.41 -12.19
CA GLY A 317 -17.32 21.65 -11.07
C GLY A 317 -16.76 21.39 -9.66
N ALA A 318 -15.54 20.90 -9.51
CA ALA A 318 -14.87 20.90 -8.22
C ALA A 318 -14.49 22.35 -7.88
N GLY A 319 -15.06 22.89 -6.77
CA GLY A 319 -14.73 24.20 -6.24
C GLY A 319 -13.22 24.32 -5.92
N HIS A 320 -12.81 25.34 -5.21
CA HIS A 320 -11.40 25.67 -4.91
C HIS A 320 -10.58 24.57 -4.21
N GLY A 321 -11.16 23.41 -3.83
CA GLY A 321 -10.48 22.21 -3.37
C GLY A 321 -9.97 21.41 -4.57
N GLY A 322 -8.70 21.57 -4.95
CA GLY A 322 -8.07 20.79 -6.00
C GLY A 322 -8.03 19.28 -5.66
N GLY A 323 -8.05 18.42 -6.69
CA GLY A 323 -7.82 16.99 -6.57
C GLY A 323 -6.42 16.65 -6.04
N PRO A 324 -6.10 15.36 -5.90
CA PRO A 324 -4.78 14.90 -5.49
C PRO A 324 -3.67 15.47 -6.40
N VAL A 325 -2.55 15.83 -5.80
CA VAL A 325 -1.34 16.24 -6.52
C VAL A 325 -0.36 15.07 -6.51
N TRP A 326 0.05 14.65 -7.69
CA TRP A 326 0.93 13.50 -7.90
C TRP A 326 2.31 13.94 -8.34
N ILE A 327 3.33 13.22 -7.90
CA ILE A 327 4.72 13.40 -8.31
C ILE A 327 5.36 12.05 -8.66
N THR A 328 6.22 12.04 -9.69
CA THR A 328 6.90 10.84 -10.17
C THR A 328 8.30 11.16 -10.70
N ASN A 329 9.22 10.19 -10.59
CA ASN A 329 10.53 10.22 -11.28
C ASN A 329 10.46 9.70 -12.73
N MET A 330 9.36 9.09 -13.13
CA MET A 330 9.11 8.56 -14.47
C MET A 330 8.74 9.68 -15.45
N THR A 331 9.64 10.64 -15.64
CA THR A 331 9.39 11.86 -16.42
C THR A 331 9.13 11.63 -17.90
N GLY A 332 9.66 10.52 -18.46
CA GLY A 332 9.49 10.13 -19.87
C GLY A 332 8.25 9.31 -20.17
N HIS A 333 7.51 8.84 -19.15
CA HIS A 333 6.33 8.02 -19.37
C HIS A 333 5.15 8.82 -19.93
N ARG A 334 4.27 8.14 -20.66
CA ARG A 334 3.04 8.75 -21.18
C ARG A 334 2.08 9.05 -20.03
N MET A 335 1.20 10.04 -20.19
CA MET A 335 0.26 10.43 -19.15
C MET A 335 -0.79 9.34 -18.89
N ASP A 336 -1.19 8.60 -19.93
CA ASP A 336 -2.08 7.44 -19.81
C ASP A 336 -1.51 6.35 -18.90
N ASP A 337 -0.22 6.04 -19.00
CA ASP A 337 0.48 5.08 -18.14
C ASP A 337 0.47 5.56 -16.68
N LEU A 338 0.77 6.84 -16.45
CA LEU A 338 0.76 7.43 -15.12
C LEU A 338 -0.64 7.43 -14.49
N LEU A 339 -1.68 7.74 -15.28
CA LEU A 339 -3.06 7.68 -14.80
C LEU A 339 -3.54 6.25 -14.54
N HIS A 340 -3.01 5.28 -15.28
CA HIS A 340 -3.25 3.88 -14.97
C HIS A 340 -2.68 3.53 -13.58
N LEU A 341 -1.48 3.98 -13.25
CA LEU A 341 -0.88 3.79 -11.93
C LEU A 341 -1.66 4.51 -10.80
N VAL A 342 -2.19 5.72 -11.05
CA VAL A 342 -3.09 6.40 -10.09
C VAL A 342 -4.27 5.50 -9.71
N ARG A 343 -4.85 4.79 -10.66
CA ARG A 343 -5.95 3.85 -10.41
C ARG A 343 -5.55 2.66 -9.56
N GLN A 344 -4.32 2.22 -9.64
CA GLN A 344 -3.79 1.14 -8.80
C GLN A 344 -3.83 1.54 -7.31
N SER A 345 -3.60 2.82 -6.98
CA SER A 345 -3.78 3.32 -5.61
C SER A 345 -5.24 3.17 -5.13
N ALA A 346 -6.21 3.44 -6.00
CA ALA A 346 -7.63 3.24 -5.66
C ALA A 346 -8.00 1.76 -5.48
N GLU A 347 -7.32 0.84 -6.16
CA GLU A 347 -7.50 -0.60 -5.97
C GLU A 347 -7.06 -1.07 -4.59
N SER A 348 -5.93 -0.57 -4.07
CA SER A 348 -5.49 -0.89 -2.71
C SER A 348 -6.46 -0.34 -1.64
N ALA A 349 -7.06 0.83 -1.87
CA ALA A 349 -8.10 1.36 -0.99
C ALA A 349 -9.36 0.47 -0.99
N ARG A 350 -9.78 -0.04 -2.16
CA ARG A 350 -10.88 -1.02 -2.26
C ARG A 350 -10.54 -2.33 -1.57
N ALA A 351 -9.30 -2.81 -1.71
CA ALA A 351 -8.83 -4.01 -1.00
C ALA A 351 -8.90 -3.81 0.53
N LEU A 352 -8.50 -2.65 1.05
CA LEU A 352 -8.64 -2.30 2.47
C LEU A 352 -10.12 -2.31 2.92
N GLY A 353 -11.04 -1.81 2.09
CA GLY A 353 -12.48 -1.90 2.33
C GLY A 353 -12.93 -3.36 2.47
N SER A 354 -12.63 -4.21 1.50
CA SER A 354 -12.98 -5.64 1.54
C SER A 354 -12.32 -6.37 2.72
N LEU A 355 -11.07 -6.04 3.05
CA LEU A 355 -10.39 -6.60 4.22
C LEU A 355 -11.11 -6.22 5.52
N THR A 356 -11.66 -5.02 5.60
CA THR A 356 -12.45 -4.54 6.75
C THR A 356 -13.78 -5.25 6.84
N GLU A 357 -14.51 -5.36 5.75
CA GLU A 357 -15.87 -5.89 5.71
C GLU A 357 -15.92 -7.42 5.82
N ASP A 358 -15.03 -8.11 5.08
CA ASP A 358 -15.12 -9.56 4.88
C ASP A 358 -14.06 -10.38 5.63
N PHE A 359 -12.90 -9.79 5.95
CA PHE A 359 -11.74 -10.54 6.46
C PHE A 359 -11.30 -10.12 7.86
N GLY A 360 -12.01 -9.16 8.49
CA GLY A 360 -11.78 -8.78 9.87
C GLY A 360 -10.50 -7.98 10.10
N LEU A 361 -10.11 -7.11 9.17
CA LEU A 361 -8.97 -6.20 9.31
C LEU A 361 -8.98 -5.46 10.66
N LEU A 362 -10.15 -5.03 11.11
CA LEU A 362 -10.33 -4.28 12.34
C LEU A 362 -10.68 -5.15 13.57
N ASP A 363 -10.87 -6.45 13.39
CA ASP A 363 -11.43 -7.34 14.40
C ASP A 363 -10.38 -7.97 15.34
N PHE A 364 -9.10 -7.68 15.13
CA PHE A 364 -8.06 -8.16 16.02
C PHE A 364 -8.19 -7.55 17.42
N GLU A 365 -8.49 -8.39 18.41
CA GLU A 365 -8.69 -8.02 19.81
C GLU A 365 -7.44 -8.25 20.69
N GLY A 366 -6.37 -8.79 20.11
CA GLY A 366 -5.10 -9.03 20.81
C GLY A 366 -4.36 -7.75 21.16
N ARG A 367 -3.41 -7.88 22.11
CA ARG A 367 -2.64 -6.76 22.65
C ARG A 367 -1.15 -6.81 22.33
N SER A 368 -0.68 -7.95 21.79
CA SER A 368 0.75 -8.17 21.55
C SER A 368 1.16 -7.74 20.14
N PHE A 369 2.41 -7.33 20.00
CA PHE A 369 3.03 -6.98 18.72
C PHE A 369 3.08 -8.18 17.76
N PRO A 370 3.59 -9.37 18.19
CA PRO A 370 3.55 -10.53 17.31
C PRO A 370 2.12 -10.92 16.91
N GLY A 371 1.17 -10.87 17.84
CA GLY A 371 -0.23 -11.22 17.54
C GLY A 371 -0.84 -10.33 16.47
N TRP A 372 -0.53 -9.04 16.45
CA TRP A 372 -0.97 -8.13 15.39
C TRP A 372 -0.40 -8.57 14.04
N HIS A 373 0.91 -8.86 13.96
CA HIS A 373 1.56 -9.31 12.73
C HIS A 373 1.04 -10.68 12.27
N HIS A 374 0.80 -11.61 13.19
CA HIS A 374 0.20 -12.92 12.91
C HIS A 374 -1.18 -12.76 12.26
N HIS A 375 -2.04 -11.93 12.86
CA HIS A 375 -3.38 -11.66 12.31
C HIS A 375 -3.31 -11.06 10.92
N MET A 376 -2.47 -10.02 10.71
CA MET A 376 -2.32 -9.39 9.40
C MET A 376 -1.84 -10.39 8.34
N THR A 377 -0.93 -11.29 8.68
CA THR A 377 -0.41 -12.32 7.77
C THR A 377 -1.51 -13.32 7.38
N LEU A 378 -2.23 -13.87 8.36
CA LEU A 378 -3.30 -14.83 8.11
C LEU A 378 -4.48 -14.21 7.34
N MET A 379 -4.83 -12.97 7.67
CA MET A 379 -5.87 -12.21 6.98
C MET A 379 -5.48 -11.95 5.51
N SER A 380 -4.25 -11.52 5.25
CA SER A 380 -3.74 -11.34 3.89
C SER A 380 -3.76 -12.63 3.08
N ALA A 381 -3.39 -13.74 3.69
CA ALA A 381 -3.46 -15.07 3.08
C ALA A 381 -4.91 -15.45 2.75
N ALA A 382 -5.86 -15.26 3.68
CA ALA A 382 -7.28 -15.53 3.43
C ALA A 382 -7.84 -14.70 2.28
N TYR A 383 -7.49 -13.41 2.24
CA TYR A 383 -7.89 -12.51 1.16
C TYR A 383 -7.34 -12.98 -0.19
N ALA A 384 -6.03 -13.26 -0.27
CA ALA A 384 -5.40 -13.72 -1.49
C ALA A 384 -6.02 -15.02 -2.01
N TYR A 385 -6.23 -16.00 -1.13
CA TYR A 385 -6.83 -17.29 -1.47
C TYR A 385 -8.22 -17.15 -2.09
N ARG A 386 -9.07 -16.28 -1.50
CA ARG A 386 -10.45 -16.05 -1.96
C ARG A 386 -10.52 -15.19 -3.21
N ALA A 387 -9.68 -14.17 -3.31
CA ALA A 387 -9.82 -13.12 -4.31
C ALA A 387 -9.15 -13.45 -5.66
N LEU A 388 -8.02 -14.16 -5.66
CA LEU A 388 -7.26 -14.44 -6.88
C LEU A 388 -8.00 -15.30 -7.92
N PRO A 389 -8.73 -16.37 -7.55
CA PRO A 389 -9.54 -17.10 -8.53
C PRO A 389 -10.58 -16.23 -9.22
N ALA A 390 -11.23 -15.33 -8.45
CA ALA A 390 -12.24 -14.42 -8.99
C ALA A 390 -11.68 -13.38 -9.97
N LEU A 391 -10.39 -13.07 -9.93
CA LEU A 391 -9.75 -12.17 -10.88
C LEU A 391 -9.67 -12.79 -12.28
N ARG A 392 -9.37 -14.08 -12.38
CA ARG A 392 -9.33 -14.82 -13.64
C ARG A 392 -10.67 -14.77 -14.38
N ASP A 393 -11.77 -14.93 -13.64
CA ASP A 393 -13.13 -14.88 -14.19
C ASP A 393 -13.50 -13.47 -14.68
N ARG A 394 -12.98 -12.42 -14.02
CA ARG A 394 -13.21 -11.02 -14.39
C ARG A 394 -12.39 -10.58 -15.60
N GLN A 395 -11.13 -11.00 -15.70
CA GLN A 395 -10.28 -10.68 -16.86
C GLN A 395 -10.80 -11.27 -18.18
N GLY A 396 -11.51 -12.40 -18.10
CA GLY A 396 -12.21 -12.97 -19.27
C GLY A 396 -13.46 -12.19 -19.72
N ARG A 397 -14.00 -11.28 -18.88
CA ARG A 397 -15.27 -10.57 -19.12
C ARG A 397 -15.19 -9.05 -19.25
N GLN A 398 -14.10 -8.42 -18.84
CA GLN A 398 -13.95 -6.95 -18.86
C GLN A 398 -12.64 -6.58 -19.53
N GLY A 399 -12.73 -6.17 -20.81
CA GLY A 399 -11.73 -5.26 -21.35
C GLY A 399 -11.73 -3.99 -20.50
N TYR A 400 -10.56 -3.56 -20.03
CA TYR A 400 -10.41 -2.29 -19.30
C TYR A 400 -10.98 -1.15 -20.15
N PRO A 401 -11.80 -0.24 -19.58
CA PRO A 401 -12.20 0.95 -20.30
C PRO A 401 -10.95 1.72 -20.71
N VAL A 402 -10.71 1.78 -22.00
CA VAL A 402 -9.60 2.51 -22.61
C VAL A 402 -9.75 3.97 -22.20
N LEU A 403 -8.76 4.48 -21.47
CA LEU A 403 -8.59 5.91 -21.26
C LEU A 403 -8.08 6.50 -22.56
N GLU A 404 -8.86 7.33 -23.19
CA GLU A 404 -8.36 8.19 -24.23
C GLU A 404 -7.77 9.44 -23.58
N VAL A 405 -6.43 9.59 -23.65
CA VAL A 405 -5.74 10.79 -23.19
C VAL A 405 -5.27 11.56 -24.40
N ARG A 406 -5.69 12.81 -24.51
CA ARG A 406 -5.26 13.72 -25.56
C ARG A 406 -4.48 14.88 -24.95
N GLN A 407 -3.35 15.23 -25.52
CA GLN A 407 -2.70 16.49 -25.19
C GLN A 407 -3.57 17.61 -25.74
N SER A 408 -3.92 18.57 -24.88
CA SER A 408 -4.68 19.75 -25.32
C SER A 408 -3.74 20.70 -26.04
N ALA A 409 -4.16 21.18 -27.19
CA ALA A 409 -3.41 22.15 -27.99
C ALA A 409 -3.26 23.48 -27.27
#